data_1b816ea3d69f770c2639680b9f9af76f
#
_entry.id   1b816ea3d69f770c2639680b9f9af76f
#
_cell.length_a   1.000
_cell.length_b   1.000
_cell.length_c   1.000
_cell.angle_alpha   90.00
_cell.angle_beta   90.00
_cell.angle_gamma   90.00
#
_symmetry.space_group_name_H-M   'P 1'
#
loop_
_entity.id
_entity.type
_entity.pdbx_description
1 polymer ?
#
loop_
_entity_poly.entity_id
_entity_poly.type
_entity_poly.pdbx_seq_one_letter_code
_entity_poly.pdbx_strand_id
1 'polypeptide(L)'
;MFDFGIPQILWGRISFCSGILFYLGIAFLTFAATPEQIGKFESLSRNKWIGLFGGWIALALCVPHAVVVSPQFLLPFLWPLAIIVPVLGFFFVDFPAARALGGGLILLGYALVHYTFEFRTPGFPVLAILGWLTGIAGIWISAKPCAMRDYFRMTSGKKWIRFLCCALWGVAALCALWALIMTRKGGSL
;
A
#
# COMPACT_ATOMS: atom_id res chain seq x y z
N MET A 1 25.33 -5.36 -5.59
CA MET A 1 24.27 -4.34 -5.43
C MET A 1 23.68 -4.14 -6.82
N PHE A 2 22.47 -4.65 -7.06
CA PHE A 2 21.80 -4.39 -8.35
C PHE A 2 21.34 -2.95 -8.31
N ASP A 3 22.23 -2.08 -8.74
CA ASP A 3 21.94 -0.67 -8.90
C ASP A 3 21.18 -0.54 -10.23
N PHE A 4 19.86 -0.41 -10.16
CA PHE A 4 19.03 -0.18 -11.34
C PHE A 4 19.32 1.20 -11.98
N GLY A 5 20.41 1.88 -11.55
CA GLY A 5 20.76 3.21 -12.04
C GLY A 5 19.73 4.29 -11.70
N ILE A 6 18.72 3.96 -10.89
CA ILE A 6 17.67 4.90 -10.49
C ILE A 6 18.10 5.55 -9.17
N PRO A 7 18.29 6.87 -9.11
CA PRO A 7 18.68 7.56 -7.89
C PRO A 7 17.63 7.33 -6.79
N GLN A 8 18.09 7.14 -5.55
CA GLN A 8 17.22 6.88 -4.38
C GLN A 8 16.13 7.96 -4.20
N ILE A 9 16.45 9.21 -4.54
CA ILE A 9 15.51 10.34 -4.55
C ILE A 9 14.31 10.05 -5.47
N LEU A 10 14.54 9.42 -6.63
CA LEU A 10 13.47 9.10 -7.57
C LEU A 10 12.57 7.99 -7.02
N TRP A 11 13.15 6.96 -6.40
CA TRP A 11 12.39 5.93 -5.70
C TRP A 11 11.52 6.50 -4.57
N GLY A 12 12.07 7.38 -3.75
CA GLY A 12 11.30 8.08 -2.70
C GLY A 12 10.13 8.88 -3.28
N ARG A 13 10.35 9.63 -4.36
CA ARG A 13 9.29 10.38 -5.04
C ARG A 13 8.21 9.48 -5.63
N ILE A 14 8.59 8.38 -6.28
CA ILE A 14 7.65 7.38 -6.79
C ILE A 14 6.81 6.80 -5.66
N SER A 15 7.45 6.48 -4.52
CA SER A 15 6.76 5.94 -3.35
C SER A 15 5.75 6.93 -2.75
N PHE A 16 6.11 8.21 -2.63
CA PHE A 16 5.16 9.23 -2.15
C PHE A 16 4.03 9.48 -3.15
N CYS A 17 4.31 9.53 -4.45
CA CYS A 17 3.27 9.64 -5.49
C CYS A 17 2.32 8.44 -5.46
N SER A 18 2.85 7.22 -5.38
CA SER A 18 2.03 6.01 -5.28
C SER A 18 1.19 6.01 -4.01
N GLY A 19 1.74 6.52 -2.89
CA GLY A 19 1.04 6.70 -1.64
C GLY A 19 -0.15 7.63 -1.76
N ILE A 20 0.03 8.79 -2.39
CA ILE A 20 -1.06 9.75 -2.63
C ILE A 20 -2.18 9.08 -3.43
N LEU A 21 -1.85 8.43 -4.55
CA LEU A 21 -2.83 7.75 -5.39
C LEU A 21 -3.56 6.63 -4.63
N PHE A 22 -2.83 5.89 -3.81
CA PHE A 22 -3.37 4.80 -3.02
C PHE A 22 -4.36 5.30 -1.95
N TYR A 23 -3.98 6.33 -1.18
CA TYR A 23 -4.85 6.91 -0.16
C TYR A 23 -6.08 7.57 -0.75
N LEU A 24 -5.93 8.31 -1.87
CA LEU A 24 -7.07 8.89 -2.58
C LEU A 24 -7.98 7.80 -3.16
N GLY A 25 -7.39 6.71 -3.68
CA GLY A 25 -8.14 5.55 -4.16
C GLY A 25 -8.99 4.92 -3.06
N ILE A 26 -8.42 4.69 -1.86
CA ILE A 26 -9.17 4.16 -0.71
C ILE A 26 -10.24 5.16 -0.24
N ALA A 27 -9.92 6.45 -0.19
CA ALA A 27 -10.90 7.48 0.17
C ALA A 27 -12.09 7.47 -0.80
N PHE A 28 -11.82 7.39 -2.10
CA PHE A 28 -12.85 7.30 -3.13
C PHE A 28 -13.70 6.03 -2.99
N LEU A 29 -13.07 4.87 -2.81
CA LEU A 29 -13.79 3.60 -2.60
C LEU A 29 -14.64 3.65 -1.33
N THR A 30 -14.13 4.26 -0.26
CA THR A 30 -14.87 4.46 0.99
C THR A 30 -16.07 5.38 0.79
N PHE A 31 -15.90 6.47 0.03
CA PHE A 31 -17.00 7.39 -0.29
C PHE A 31 -18.07 6.71 -1.16
N ALA A 32 -17.64 5.92 -2.15
CA ALA A 32 -18.54 5.19 -3.05
C ALA A 32 -19.24 4.00 -2.38
N ALA A 33 -18.77 3.52 -1.20
CA ALA A 33 -19.36 2.41 -0.48
C ALA A 33 -20.72 2.79 0.14
N THR A 34 -21.76 2.89 -0.70
CA THR A 34 -23.15 3.08 -0.26
C THR A 34 -23.80 1.76 0.11
N PRO A 35 -24.89 1.74 0.93
CA PRO A 35 -25.62 0.50 1.25
C PRO A 35 -26.08 -0.28 0.02
N GLU A 36 -26.43 0.43 -1.06
CA GLU A 36 -26.88 -0.18 -2.32
C GLU A 36 -25.76 -0.88 -3.09
N GLN A 37 -24.51 -0.43 -2.92
CA GLN A 37 -23.35 -0.94 -3.65
C GLN A 37 -22.51 -1.93 -2.84
N ILE A 38 -22.88 -2.20 -1.60
CA ILE A 38 -22.09 -3.06 -0.69
C ILE A 38 -21.77 -4.43 -1.29
N GLY A 39 -22.72 -5.04 -2.00
CA GLY A 39 -22.52 -6.32 -2.67
C GLY A 39 -21.42 -6.29 -3.73
N LYS A 40 -21.26 -5.16 -4.44
CA LYS A 40 -20.17 -4.99 -5.42
C LYS A 40 -18.80 -4.89 -4.72
N PHE A 41 -18.73 -4.19 -3.58
CA PHE A 41 -17.49 -4.08 -2.79
C PHE A 41 -17.11 -5.41 -2.12
N GLU A 42 -18.11 -6.20 -1.69
CA GLU A 42 -17.86 -7.54 -1.18
C GLU A 42 -17.32 -8.48 -2.28
N SER A 43 -17.86 -8.39 -3.50
CA SER A 43 -17.35 -9.16 -4.65
C SER A 43 -15.94 -8.73 -5.06
N LEU A 44 -15.61 -7.43 -4.92
CA LEU A 44 -14.28 -6.89 -5.23
C LEU A 44 -13.17 -7.57 -4.41
N SER A 45 -13.40 -7.80 -3.11
CA SER A 45 -12.43 -8.44 -2.22
C SER A 45 -12.12 -9.90 -2.63
N ARG A 46 -13.06 -10.56 -3.33
CA ARG A 46 -12.97 -11.92 -3.85
C ARG A 46 -12.46 -12.00 -5.28
N ASN A 47 -12.29 -10.86 -5.96
CA ASN A 47 -11.91 -10.87 -7.36
C ASN A 47 -10.48 -11.40 -7.53
N LYS A 48 -10.36 -12.57 -8.16
CA LYS A 48 -9.10 -13.26 -8.37
C LYS A 48 -8.16 -12.51 -9.31
N TRP A 49 -8.70 -11.83 -10.32
CA TRP A 49 -7.90 -11.06 -11.27
C TRP A 49 -7.27 -9.83 -10.63
N ILE A 50 -8.03 -9.08 -9.84
CA ILE A 50 -7.50 -7.94 -9.08
C ILE A 50 -6.43 -8.41 -8.10
N GLY A 51 -6.63 -9.55 -7.45
CA GLY A 51 -5.65 -10.17 -6.58
C GLY A 51 -4.37 -10.57 -7.31
N LEU A 52 -4.49 -11.15 -8.50
CA LEU A 52 -3.34 -11.56 -9.32
C LEU A 52 -2.49 -10.35 -9.75
N PHE A 53 -3.12 -9.36 -10.39
CA PHE A 53 -2.39 -8.17 -10.85
C PHE A 53 -1.86 -7.33 -9.69
N GLY A 54 -2.66 -7.12 -8.65
CA GLY A 54 -2.23 -6.42 -7.44
C GLY A 54 -1.10 -7.15 -6.72
N GLY A 55 -1.13 -8.47 -6.67
CA GLY A 55 -0.06 -9.31 -6.12
C GLY A 55 1.24 -9.20 -6.92
N TRP A 56 1.17 -9.21 -8.25
CA TRP A 56 2.35 -9.01 -9.10
C TRP A 56 2.98 -7.64 -8.88
N ILE A 57 2.18 -6.57 -8.88
CA ILE A 57 2.68 -5.21 -8.64
C ILE A 57 3.31 -5.12 -7.24
N ALA A 58 2.64 -5.62 -6.21
CA ALA A 58 3.16 -5.57 -4.85
C ALA A 58 4.46 -6.35 -4.71
N LEU A 59 4.56 -7.58 -5.24
CA LEU A 59 5.78 -8.38 -5.13
C LEU A 59 6.91 -7.83 -6.01
N ALA A 60 6.62 -7.32 -7.21
CA ALA A 60 7.63 -6.67 -8.04
C ALA A 60 8.25 -5.45 -7.34
N LEU A 61 7.44 -4.64 -6.66
CA LEU A 61 7.93 -3.52 -5.84
C LEU A 61 8.67 -3.98 -4.58
N CYS A 62 8.37 -5.18 -4.06
CA CYS A 62 9.04 -5.75 -2.89
C CYS A 62 10.45 -6.27 -3.22
N VAL A 63 10.69 -6.80 -4.44
CA VAL A 63 11.97 -7.43 -4.83
C VAL A 63 13.19 -6.55 -4.55
N PRO A 64 13.25 -5.26 -4.95
CA PRO A 64 14.40 -4.40 -4.69
C PRO A 64 14.74 -4.28 -3.20
N HIS A 65 13.72 -4.23 -2.35
CA HIS A 65 13.90 -4.15 -0.89
C HIS A 65 14.30 -5.50 -0.30
N ALA A 66 13.77 -6.59 -0.84
CA ALA A 66 14.10 -7.95 -0.40
C ALA A 66 15.55 -8.33 -0.71
N VAL A 67 16.13 -7.82 -1.81
CA VAL A 67 17.53 -8.06 -2.18
C VAL A 67 18.50 -7.67 -1.07
N VAL A 68 18.24 -6.58 -0.35
CA VAL A 68 19.13 -6.06 0.70
C VAL A 68 19.16 -6.97 1.92
N VAL A 69 18.06 -7.65 2.21
CA VAL A 69 17.88 -8.46 3.44
C VAL A 69 18.07 -9.95 3.16
N SER A 70 17.95 -10.38 1.90
CA SER A 70 17.97 -11.79 1.53
C SER A 70 19.41 -12.35 1.48
N PRO A 71 19.62 -13.59 1.93
CA PRO A 71 20.89 -14.27 1.78
C PRO A 71 21.19 -14.51 0.28
N GLN A 72 22.48 -14.56 -0.08
CA GLN A 72 22.95 -14.60 -1.46
C GLN A 72 22.36 -15.74 -2.31
N PHE A 73 22.11 -16.90 -1.70
CA PHE A 73 21.53 -18.05 -2.40
C PHE A 73 20.08 -17.85 -2.83
N LEU A 74 19.34 -16.94 -2.20
CA LEU A 74 17.92 -16.62 -2.53
C LEU A 74 17.79 -15.55 -3.62
N LEU A 75 18.83 -14.76 -3.87
CA LEU A 75 18.78 -13.65 -4.84
C LEU A 75 18.26 -14.06 -6.23
N PRO A 76 18.73 -15.15 -6.86
CA PRO A 76 18.27 -15.55 -8.18
C PRO A 76 16.80 -15.99 -8.21
N PHE A 77 16.24 -16.37 -7.06
CA PHE A 77 14.86 -16.85 -6.95
C PHE A 77 13.84 -15.74 -6.67
N LEU A 78 14.27 -14.52 -6.29
CA LEU A 78 13.35 -13.44 -5.91
C LEU A 78 12.41 -13.07 -7.06
N TRP A 79 12.91 -12.90 -8.28
CA TRP A 79 12.09 -12.58 -9.45
C TRP A 79 11.16 -13.73 -9.86
N PRO A 80 11.64 -14.98 -9.99
CA PRO A 80 10.76 -16.13 -10.19
C PRO A 80 9.67 -16.25 -9.13
N LEU A 81 10.00 -16.06 -7.85
CA LEU A 81 9.02 -16.08 -6.77
C LEU A 81 7.98 -14.95 -6.90
N ALA A 82 8.41 -13.74 -7.26
CA ALA A 82 7.49 -12.62 -7.47
C ALA A 82 6.46 -12.88 -8.58
N ILE A 83 6.79 -13.73 -9.56
CA ILE A 83 5.88 -14.13 -10.63
C ILE A 83 5.02 -15.31 -10.22
N ILE A 84 5.61 -16.34 -9.61
CA ILE A 84 4.94 -17.62 -9.31
C ILE A 84 3.96 -17.48 -8.14
N VAL A 85 4.33 -16.75 -7.08
CA VAL A 85 3.51 -16.65 -5.85
C VAL A 85 2.11 -16.07 -6.12
N PRO A 86 1.93 -14.97 -6.89
CA PRO A 86 0.58 -14.50 -7.22
C PRO A 86 -0.24 -15.48 -8.05
N VAL A 87 0.42 -16.23 -8.94
CA VAL A 87 -0.24 -17.28 -9.74
C VAL A 87 -0.73 -18.42 -8.84
N LEU A 88 0.10 -18.88 -7.91
CA LEU A 88 -0.34 -19.86 -6.90
C LEU A 88 -1.46 -19.28 -6.04
N GLY A 89 -1.35 -18.03 -5.64
CA GLY A 89 -2.40 -17.32 -4.90
C GLY A 89 -3.73 -17.26 -5.64
N PHE A 90 -3.72 -17.13 -6.97
CA PHE A 90 -4.93 -17.15 -7.79
C PHE A 90 -5.72 -18.48 -7.68
N PHE A 91 -5.00 -19.61 -7.57
CA PHE A 91 -5.62 -20.92 -7.50
C PHE A 91 -5.99 -21.35 -6.07
N PHE A 92 -5.12 -21.07 -5.10
CA PHE A 92 -5.18 -21.66 -3.76
C PHE A 92 -5.61 -20.70 -2.66
N VAL A 93 -5.60 -19.37 -2.91
CA VAL A 93 -5.84 -18.38 -1.86
C VAL A 93 -7.25 -17.81 -1.96
N ASP A 94 -7.96 -17.82 -0.83
CA ASP A 94 -9.21 -17.09 -0.68
C ASP A 94 -8.96 -15.59 -0.49
N PHE A 95 -9.83 -14.76 -1.09
CA PHE A 95 -9.77 -13.30 -1.02
C PHE A 95 -8.43 -12.70 -1.49
N PRO A 96 -7.93 -13.04 -2.69
CA PRO A 96 -6.61 -12.60 -3.12
C PRO A 96 -6.50 -11.09 -3.30
N ALA A 97 -7.59 -10.40 -3.68
CA ALA A 97 -7.60 -8.93 -3.80
C ALA A 97 -7.41 -8.23 -2.45
N ALA A 98 -8.05 -8.72 -1.38
CA ALA A 98 -7.86 -8.16 -0.04
C ALA A 98 -6.42 -8.35 0.46
N ARG A 99 -5.80 -9.51 0.18
CA ARG A 99 -4.40 -9.78 0.55
C ARG A 99 -3.42 -8.94 -0.26
N ALA A 100 -3.67 -8.76 -1.56
CA ALA A 100 -2.87 -7.87 -2.41
C ALA A 100 -2.94 -6.41 -1.93
N LEU A 101 -4.13 -5.93 -1.56
CA LEU A 101 -4.33 -4.62 -0.95
C LEU A 101 -3.54 -4.51 0.37
N GLY A 102 -3.64 -5.50 1.23
CA GLY A 102 -2.89 -5.52 2.50
C GLY A 102 -1.38 -5.51 2.29
N GLY A 103 -0.87 -6.30 1.33
CA GLY A 103 0.53 -6.28 0.91
C GLY A 103 0.97 -4.90 0.41
N GLY A 104 0.15 -4.25 -0.42
CA GLY A 104 0.38 -2.88 -0.89
C GLY A 104 0.46 -1.86 0.25
N LEU A 105 -0.42 -1.97 1.25
CA LEU A 105 -0.38 -1.11 2.46
C LEU A 105 0.89 -1.34 3.29
N ILE A 106 1.36 -2.58 3.44
CA ILE A 106 2.61 -2.90 4.15
C ILE A 106 3.79 -2.24 3.44
N LEU A 107 3.89 -2.40 2.11
CA LEU A 107 4.95 -1.81 1.32
C LEU A 107 4.93 -0.28 1.36
N LEU A 108 3.74 0.31 1.27
CA LEU A 108 3.57 1.75 1.39
C LEU A 108 3.98 2.25 2.77
N GLY A 109 3.57 1.55 3.84
CA GLY A 109 3.97 1.87 5.20
C GLY A 109 5.48 1.83 5.37
N TYR A 110 6.13 0.78 4.85
CA TYR A 110 7.59 0.67 4.83
C TYR A 110 8.24 1.83 4.07
N ALA A 111 7.77 2.12 2.86
CA ALA A 111 8.31 3.19 2.03
C ALA A 111 8.19 4.56 2.70
N LEU A 112 7.03 4.86 3.30
CA LEU A 112 6.83 6.11 4.04
C LEU A 112 7.81 6.25 5.19
N VAL A 113 7.98 5.22 6.01
CA VAL A 113 8.93 5.25 7.13
C VAL A 113 10.36 5.40 6.59
N HIS A 114 10.78 4.52 5.68
CA HIS A 114 12.15 4.48 5.16
C HIS A 114 12.56 5.82 4.54
N TYR A 115 11.82 6.31 3.56
CA TYR A 115 12.18 7.54 2.84
C TYR A 115 12.01 8.80 3.67
N THR A 116 11.11 8.80 4.66
CA THR A 116 10.97 9.93 5.60
C THR A 116 12.21 10.08 6.46
N PHE A 117 12.79 8.98 6.94
CA PHE A 117 14.02 9.00 7.70
C PHE A 117 15.24 9.31 6.83
N GLU A 118 15.34 8.70 5.65
CA GLU A 118 16.46 8.88 4.73
C GLU A 118 16.59 10.33 4.27
N PHE A 119 15.50 10.99 3.91
CA PHE A 119 15.50 12.39 3.46
C PHE A 119 15.39 13.41 4.60
N ARG A 120 15.36 12.96 5.86
CA ARG A 120 15.18 13.83 7.02
C ARG A 120 14.07 14.86 6.82
N THR A 121 12.94 14.46 6.25
CA THR A 121 11.82 15.34 5.91
C THR A 121 11.34 16.09 7.15
N PRO A 122 11.10 17.42 7.10
CA PRO A 122 10.50 18.15 8.21
C PRO A 122 9.16 17.50 8.60
N GLY A 123 8.91 17.29 9.91
CA GLY A 123 7.72 16.57 10.36
C GLY A 123 7.79 15.04 10.25
N PHE A 124 9.00 14.48 10.10
CA PHE A 124 9.23 13.04 10.02
C PHE A 124 8.48 12.21 11.08
N PRO A 125 8.25 12.63 12.35
CA PRO A 125 7.53 11.81 13.30
C PRO A 125 6.08 11.52 12.86
N VAL A 126 5.39 12.53 12.31
CA VAL A 126 4.00 12.38 11.84
C VAL A 126 3.93 11.42 10.66
N LEU A 127 4.83 11.57 9.71
CA LEU A 127 4.90 10.68 8.53
C LEU A 127 5.31 9.26 8.91
N ALA A 128 6.22 9.10 9.86
CA ALA A 128 6.61 7.79 10.37
C ALA A 128 5.43 7.10 11.07
N ILE A 129 4.68 7.82 11.92
CA ILE A 129 3.48 7.30 12.57
C ILE A 129 2.43 6.89 11.53
N LEU A 130 2.20 7.74 10.50
CA LEU A 130 1.31 7.40 9.40
C LEU A 130 1.76 6.12 8.68
N GLY A 131 3.04 5.98 8.39
CA GLY A 131 3.61 4.78 7.78
C GLY A 131 3.39 3.53 8.65
N TRP A 132 3.62 3.65 9.96
CA TRP A 132 3.37 2.57 10.92
C TRP A 132 1.90 2.16 10.95
N LEU A 133 0.97 3.11 11.05
CA LEU A 133 -0.47 2.85 11.05
C LEU A 133 -0.91 2.19 9.75
N THR A 134 -0.37 2.64 8.61
CA THR A 134 -0.64 2.07 7.30
C THR A 134 -0.14 0.62 7.21
N GLY A 135 1.08 0.36 7.69
CA GLY A 135 1.65 -0.99 7.74
C GLY A 135 0.85 -1.93 8.64
N ILE A 136 0.44 -1.48 9.84
CA ILE A 136 -0.40 -2.25 10.76
C ILE A 136 -1.75 -2.58 10.12
N ALA A 137 -2.39 -1.61 9.46
CA ALA A 137 -3.64 -1.86 8.73
C ALA A 137 -3.45 -2.90 7.60
N GLY A 138 -2.32 -2.84 6.89
CA GLY A 138 -1.96 -3.81 5.87
C GLY A 138 -1.78 -5.22 6.42
N ILE A 139 -1.06 -5.38 7.53
CA ILE A 139 -0.89 -6.67 8.22
C ILE A 139 -2.26 -7.21 8.66
N TRP A 140 -3.10 -6.37 9.25
CA TRP A 140 -4.43 -6.76 9.70
C TRP A 140 -5.30 -7.27 8.55
N ILE A 141 -5.36 -6.56 7.41
CA ILE A 141 -6.13 -6.96 6.23
C ILE A 141 -5.56 -8.25 5.62
N SER A 142 -4.24 -8.41 5.56
CA SER A 142 -3.59 -9.62 5.04
C SER A 142 -3.86 -10.84 5.91
N ALA A 143 -3.83 -10.69 7.24
CA ALA A 143 -4.08 -11.76 8.19
C ALA A 143 -5.58 -12.13 8.26
N LYS A 144 -6.45 -11.11 8.22
CA LYS A 144 -7.91 -11.28 8.28
C LYS A 144 -8.57 -10.62 7.06
N PRO A 145 -8.62 -11.30 5.91
CA PRO A 145 -9.13 -10.70 4.67
C PRO A 145 -10.61 -10.28 4.75
N CYS A 146 -11.38 -10.86 5.68
CA CYS A 146 -12.73 -10.42 6.00
C CYS A 146 -12.78 -8.99 6.56
N ALA A 147 -11.67 -8.47 7.12
CA ALA A 147 -11.62 -7.12 7.66
C ALA A 147 -11.92 -6.05 6.59
N MET A 148 -11.52 -6.27 5.35
CA MET A 148 -11.86 -5.38 4.24
C MET A 148 -13.39 -5.31 4.01
N ARG A 149 -14.06 -6.45 4.04
CA ARG A 149 -15.53 -6.51 3.93
C ARG A 149 -16.20 -5.81 5.11
N ASP A 150 -15.73 -6.11 6.32
CA ASP A 150 -16.27 -5.55 7.56
C ASP A 150 -16.09 -4.02 7.59
N TYR A 151 -14.95 -3.51 7.09
CA TYR A 151 -14.70 -2.09 6.90
C TYR A 151 -15.73 -1.43 5.99
N PHE A 152 -16.00 -2.01 4.81
CA PHE A 152 -17.00 -1.47 3.90
C PHE A 152 -18.41 -1.55 4.46
N ARG A 153 -18.78 -2.60 5.19
CA ARG A 153 -20.07 -2.70 5.90
C ARG A 153 -20.21 -1.62 6.97
N MET A 154 -19.16 -1.39 7.75
CA MET A 154 -19.16 -0.35 8.78
C MET A 154 -19.33 1.05 8.18
N THR A 155 -18.58 1.34 7.10
CA THR A 155 -18.61 2.66 6.45
C THR A 155 -19.91 2.89 5.67
N SER A 156 -20.51 1.85 5.08
CA SER A 156 -21.79 1.97 4.37
C SER A 156 -22.96 2.17 5.34
N GLY A 157 -22.92 1.59 6.53
CA GLY A 157 -24.03 1.63 7.49
C GLY A 157 -24.25 3.00 8.14
N LYS A 158 -23.21 3.80 8.33
CA LYS A 158 -23.30 5.10 9.01
C LYS A 158 -22.61 6.20 8.21
N LYS A 159 -23.37 7.17 7.72
CA LYS A 159 -22.86 8.29 6.90
C LYS A 159 -21.71 9.06 7.57
N TRP A 160 -21.79 9.32 8.87
CA TRP A 160 -20.74 10.05 9.59
C TRP A 160 -19.42 9.26 9.70
N ILE A 161 -19.48 7.92 9.90
CA ILE A 161 -18.29 7.06 9.93
C ILE A 161 -17.63 7.06 8.55
N ARG A 162 -18.42 6.95 7.48
CA ARG A 162 -17.92 7.03 6.11
C ARG A 162 -17.19 8.35 5.87
N PHE A 163 -17.79 9.47 6.27
CA PHE A 163 -17.18 10.79 6.11
C PHE A 163 -15.87 10.92 6.92
N LEU A 164 -15.88 10.42 8.16
CA LEU A 164 -14.69 10.41 9.01
C LEU A 164 -13.57 9.57 8.40
N CYS A 165 -13.87 8.37 7.91
CA CYS A 165 -12.87 7.52 7.24
C CYS A 165 -12.33 8.16 5.97
N CYS A 166 -13.19 8.78 5.14
CA CYS A 166 -12.74 9.53 3.97
C CYS A 166 -11.82 10.69 4.34
N ALA A 167 -12.15 11.44 5.40
CA ALA A 167 -11.33 12.54 5.90
C ALA A 167 -9.96 12.04 6.38
N LEU A 168 -9.91 10.93 7.11
CA LEU A 168 -8.66 10.31 7.56
C LEU A 168 -7.74 9.91 6.39
N TRP A 169 -8.31 9.25 5.36
CA TRP A 169 -7.55 8.91 4.16
C TRP A 169 -7.14 10.14 3.36
N GLY A 170 -7.98 11.18 3.32
CA GLY A 170 -7.64 12.47 2.72
C GLY A 170 -6.46 13.15 3.44
N VAL A 171 -6.46 13.16 4.77
CA VAL A 171 -5.34 13.69 5.57
C VAL A 171 -4.07 12.87 5.30
N ALA A 172 -4.16 11.54 5.22
CA ALA A 172 -3.02 10.70 4.86
C ALA A 172 -2.44 11.05 3.48
N ALA A 173 -3.30 11.29 2.48
CA ALA A 173 -2.88 11.75 1.16
C ALA A 173 -2.20 13.13 1.19
N LEU A 174 -2.72 14.06 1.99
CA LEU A 174 -2.13 15.40 2.17
C LEU A 174 -0.75 15.31 2.86
N CYS A 175 -0.59 14.44 3.86
CA CYS A 175 0.71 14.19 4.50
C CYS A 175 1.72 13.63 3.50
N ALA A 176 1.33 12.67 2.65
CA ALA A 176 2.20 12.12 1.62
C ALA A 176 2.57 13.18 0.55
N LEU A 177 1.61 14.04 0.17
CA LEU A 177 1.85 15.16 -0.75
C LEU A 177 2.84 16.16 -0.14
N TRP A 178 2.67 16.49 1.13
CA TRP A 178 3.59 17.37 1.83
C TRP A 178 5.02 16.80 1.87
N ALA A 179 5.17 15.50 2.15
CA ALA A 179 6.45 14.81 2.08
C ALA A 179 7.08 14.90 0.69
N LEU A 180 6.30 14.70 -0.37
CA LEU A 180 6.75 14.82 -1.75
C LEU A 180 7.27 16.23 -2.09
N ILE A 181 6.58 17.28 -1.61
CA ILE A 181 6.99 18.68 -1.83
C ILE A 181 8.29 18.97 -1.09
N MET A 182 8.44 18.47 0.14
CA MET A 182 9.63 18.70 0.95
C MET A 182 10.87 17.98 0.39
N THR A 183 10.71 16.76 -0.14
CA THR A 183 11.81 16.05 -0.81
C THR A 183 12.26 16.75 -2.10
N ARG A 184 11.39 17.54 -2.73
CA ARG A 184 11.75 18.34 -3.90
C ARG A 184 12.64 19.54 -3.52
N LYS A 185 12.41 20.14 -2.34
CA LYS A 185 13.21 21.29 -1.86
C LYS A 185 14.55 20.87 -1.27
N GLY A 186 14.66 19.70 -0.65
CA GLY A 186 15.90 19.20 -0.04
C GLY A 186 16.92 18.65 -1.04
N GLY A 187 16.56 18.41 -2.28
CA GLY A 187 17.48 17.96 -3.34
C GLY A 187 18.30 19.08 -4.01
N SER A 188 18.24 20.30 -3.47
CA SER A 188 19.00 21.46 -3.95
C SER A 188 20.11 21.91 -2.96
N LEU A 189 20.45 21.06 -2.01
CA LEU A 189 21.61 21.21 -1.13
C LEU A 189 22.59 20.08 -1.42
#